data_933fbb063b4828f6d4ca1d200a81858a
#
_entry.id   933fbb063b4828f6d4ca1d200a81858a
#
_cell.length_a   1.000
_cell.length_b   1.000
_cell.length_c   1.000
_cell.angle_alpha   90.00
_cell.angle_beta   90.00
_cell.angle_gamma   90.00
#
_symmetry.space_group_name_H-M   'P 1'
#
loop_
_entity.id
_entity.type
_entity.pdbx_description
1 polymer ?
#
loop_
_entity_poly.entity_id
_entity_poly.type
_entity_poly.pdbx_seq_one_letter_code
_entity_poly.pdbx_strand_id
1 'polypeptide(L)'
;MKIVKAEVFVTCPGRNFVTLKITTEDGITGLGDATLNGRELSVASYLQDHLCPQLIGRDAHRIEDIWQFFYKGAYWRRGPVTMSAISAVDMALWDIKAKAANMPLYQLLGGASRKGVMVYCHTTGHSIDEALDDYARHQELGFKAIRVQCGIPGMKTTYGMSKGKGLAYEPATKGQWPEEQLWSTEKYLDFMPKLFDAVRNKFGFNEHLLHDMHHRLTPIEAARFGKSIEDYRMFWMEDPTPAENQECFRLIRQHTVTPIAVGEVFNSIWDCKQLIEEQLIDYIRTTLTHAGG
;
A
#
# COMPACT_ATOMS: atom_id res chain seq x y z
N MET A 1 27.83 7.22 16.91
CA MET A 1 26.90 6.12 17.29
C MET A 1 27.03 5.01 16.23
N LYS A 2 27.92 4.06 16.46
CA LYS A 2 28.21 3.01 15.48
C LYS A 2 27.17 1.89 15.50
N ILE A 3 26.77 1.43 14.33
CA ILE A 3 25.93 0.24 14.16
C ILE A 3 26.79 -0.99 14.45
N VAL A 4 26.36 -1.83 15.39
CA VAL A 4 27.08 -3.05 15.78
C VAL A 4 26.34 -4.32 15.40
N LYS A 5 25.03 -4.23 15.10
CA LYS A 5 24.21 -5.37 14.71
C LYS A 5 23.06 -4.95 13.81
N ALA A 6 22.75 -5.76 12.81
CA ALA A 6 21.58 -5.64 11.94
C ALA A 6 20.99 -7.04 11.75
N GLU A 7 19.71 -7.22 12.06
CA GLU A 7 19.01 -8.51 12.09
C GLU A 7 17.72 -8.44 11.31
N VAL A 8 17.44 -9.44 10.51
CA VAL A 8 16.19 -9.56 9.73
C VAL A 8 15.32 -10.64 10.35
N PHE A 9 14.09 -10.27 10.67
CA PHE A 9 13.08 -11.18 11.22
C PHE A 9 11.96 -11.37 10.20
N VAL A 10 11.73 -12.63 9.89
CA VAL A 10 10.62 -13.05 9.01
C VAL A 10 9.61 -13.78 9.89
N THR A 11 8.40 -13.24 10.02
CA THR A 11 7.38 -13.78 10.93
C THR A 11 6.01 -13.86 10.26
N CYS A 12 5.15 -14.76 10.74
CA CYS A 12 3.78 -14.92 10.22
C CYS A 12 2.76 -15.13 11.35
N PRO A 13 2.45 -14.10 12.14
CA PRO A 13 1.39 -14.17 13.18
C PRO A 13 -0.01 -13.94 12.59
N GLY A 14 -0.38 -14.71 11.55
CA GLY A 14 -1.62 -14.54 10.78
C GLY A 14 -1.46 -13.68 9.51
N ARG A 15 -0.32 -13.04 9.34
CA ARG A 15 0.11 -12.29 8.17
C ARG A 15 1.64 -12.29 8.11
N ASN A 16 2.21 -12.24 6.90
CA ASN A 16 3.66 -12.19 6.72
C ASN A 16 4.22 -10.80 7.04
N PHE A 17 5.32 -10.77 7.79
CA PHE A 17 6.09 -9.55 8.08
C PHE A 17 7.58 -9.81 7.87
N VAL A 18 8.27 -8.78 7.36
CA VAL A 18 9.73 -8.71 7.32
C VAL A 18 10.14 -7.47 8.10
N THR A 19 10.84 -7.66 9.20
CA THR A 19 11.27 -6.58 10.08
C THR A 19 12.78 -6.53 10.16
N LEU A 20 13.37 -5.36 9.93
CA LEU A 20 14.78 -5.08 10.19
C LEU A 20 14.93 -4.47 11.58
N LYS A 21 15.87 -5.00 12.39
CA LYS A 21 16.30 -4.40 13.66
C LYS A 21 17.76 -4.02 13.55
N ILE A 22 18.06 -2.76 13.80
CA ILE A 22 19.42 -2.22 13.89
C ILE A 22 19.74 -1.94 15.36
N THR A 23 20.95 -2.29 15.81
CA THR A 23 21.44 -2.02 17.17
C THR A 23 22.74 -1.24 17.09
N THR A 24 22.87 -0.18 17.89
CA THR A 24 24.07 0.65 18.02
C THR A 24 24.95 0.21 19.19
N GLU A 25 26.21 0.65 19.20
CA GLU A 25 27.16 0.39 20.30
C GLU A 25 26.67 0.90 21.66
N ASP A 26 25.84 1.92 21.65
CA ASP A 26 25.22 2.50 22.84
C ASP A 26 23.96 1.71 23.31
N GLY A 27 23.63 0.61 22.63
CA GLY A 27 22.48 -0.24 22.96
C GLY A 27 21.13 0.28 22.44
N ILE A 28 21.09 1.41 21.73
CA ILE A 28 19.85 1.91 21.14
C ILE A 28 19.47 1.02 19.94
N THR A 29 18.20 0.67 19.85
CA THR A 29 17.69 -0.15 18.75
C THR A 29 16.66 0.61 17.92
N GLY A 30 16.67 0.39 16.60
CA GLY A 30 15.63 0.87 15.70
C GLY A 30 15.01 -0.26 14.90
N LEU A 31 13.75 -0.09 14.55
CA LEU A 31 12.97 -1.03 13.77
C LEU A 31 12.54 -0.41 12.44
N GLY A 32 12.59 -1.22 11.38
CA GLY A 32 12.06 -0.85 10.07
C GLY A 32 11.26 -1.99 9.45
N ASP A 33 10.19 -1.65 8.76
CA ASP A 33 9.35 -2.61 8.04
C ASP A 33 9.81 -2.75 6.58
N ALA A 34 10.01 -3.99 6.14
CA ALA A 34 10.40 -4.33 4.77
C ALA A 34 9.37 -5.26 4.11
N THR A 35 8.16 -5.35 4.64
CA THR A 35 7.16 -6.28 4.15
C THR A 35 6.71 -5.92 2.74
N LEU A 36 7.05 -6.77 1.77
CA LEU A 36 6.56 -6.70 0.40
C LEU A 36 5.70 -7.93 0.14
N ASN A 37 4.40 -7.73 0.06
CA ASN A 37 3.43 -8.82 -0.01
C ASN A 37 3.70 -9.75 -1.21
N GLY A 38 3.86 -11.05 -0.94
CA GLY A 38 4.17 -12.08 -1.92
C GLY A 38 5.63 -12.10 -2.42
N ARG A 39 6.52 -11.24 -1.85
CA ARG A 39 7.96 -11.21 -2.16
C ARG A 39 8.81 -11.04 -0.89
N GLU A 40 8.26 -11.41 0.25
CA GLU A 40 8.87 -11.23 1.57
C GLU A 40 10.27 -11.83 1.65
N LEU A 41 10.44 -13.06 1.17
CA LEU A 41 11.74 -13.74 1.21
C LEU A 41 12.78 -13.08 0.29
N SER A 42 12.35 -12.48 -0.82
CA SER A 42 13.25 -11.74 -1.71
C SER A 42 13.81 -10.50 -1.04
N VAL A 43 12.96 -9.76 -0.31
CA VAL A 43 13.40 -8.59 0.45
C VAL A 43 14.23 -8.99 1.65
N ALA A 44 13.85 -10.05 2.37
CA ALA A 44 14.60 -10.56 3.51
C ALA A 44 16.04 -10.98 3.10
N SER A 45 16.18 -11.74 2.00
CA SER A 45 17.49 -12.11 1.47
C SER A 45 18.30 -10.88 1.06
N TYR A 46 17.70 -9.93 0.34
CA TYR A 46 18.41 -8.72 -0.08
C TYR A 46 18.90 -7.90 1.13
N LEU A 47 18.08 -7.77 2.18
CA LEU A 47 18.50 -7.14 3.43
C LEU A 47 19.66 -7.91 4.09
N GLN A 48 19.47 -9.22 4.31
CA GLN A 48 20.38 -10.04 5.06
C GLN A 48 21.76 -10.20 4.38
N ASP A 49 21.74 -10.43 3.08
CA ASP A 49 22.95 -10.82 2.33
C ASP A 49 23.70 -9.61 1.75
N HIS A 50 22.99 -8.49 1.49
CA HIS A 50 23.58 -7.32 0.83
C HIS A 50 23.63 -6.06 1.70
N LEU A 51 22.56 -5.70 2.43
CA LEU A 51 22.52 -4.44 3.14
C LEU A 51 23.06 -4.54 4.58
N CYS A 52 22.63 -5.54 5.34
CA CYS A 52 23.03 -5.70 6.75
C CYS A 52 24.54 -5.77 6.96
N PRO A 53 25.33 -6.53 6.17
CA PRO A 53 26.78 -6.57 6.32
C PRO A 53 27.45 -5.21 6.12
N GLN A 54 26.88 -4.37 5.25
CA GLN A 54 27.43 -3.05 4.91
C GLN A 54 27.01 -1.96 5.89
N LEU A 55 26.05 -2.23 6.79
CA LEU A 55 25.66 -1.31 7.87
C LEU A 55 26.64 -1.33 9.03
N ILE A 56 27.26 -2.48 9.28
CA ILE A 56 28.14 -2.65 10.45
C ILE A 56 29.32 -1.69 10.42
N GLY A 57 29.49 -0.97 11.55
CA GLY A 57 30.54 0.03 11.71
C GLY A 57 30.20 1.43 11.19
N ARG A 58 29.08 1.60 10.44
CA ARG A 58 28.61 2.92 10.01
C ARG A 58 28.03 3.72 11.17
N ASP A 59 28.04 5.03 11.05
CA ASP A 59 27.39 5.92 12.00
C ASP A 59 25.89 6.03 11.70
N ALA A 60 25.05 5.60 12.65
CA ALA A 60 23.60 5.60 12.53
C ALA A 60 23.00 7.02 12.38
N HIS A 61 23.72 8.07 12.70
CA HIS A 61 23.26 9.44 12.48
C HIS A 61 23.36 9.90 11.01
N ARG A 62 24.12 9.20 10.19
CA ARG A 62 24.33 9.56 8.77
C ARG A 62 23.26 8.94 7.88
N ILE A 63 22.00 9.19 8.18
CA ILE A 63 20.84 8.55 7.53
C ILE A 63 20.86 8.78 6.03
N GLU A 64 20.96 10.05 5.60
CA GLU A 64 20.98 10.42 4.18
C GLU A 64 22.16 9.80 3.43
N ASP A 65 23.36 9.79 4.03
CA ASP A 65 24.54 9.19 3.44
C ASP A 65 24.37 7.67 3.23
N ILE A 66 23.80 6.98 4.23
CA ILE A 66 23.51 5.56 4.15
C ILE A 66 22.45 5.27 3.08
N TRP A 67 21.39 6.07 3.02
CA TRP A 67 20.35 5.98 2.00
C TRP A 67 20.92 6.12 0.59
N GLN A 68 21.70 7.19 0.34
CA GLN A 68 22.35 7.43 -0.95
C GLN A 68 23.33 6.33 -1.31
N PHE A 69 24.07 5.82 -0.33
CA PHE A 69 24.99 4.71 -0.53
C PHE A 69 24.26 3.45 -1.02
N PHE A 70 23.16 3.06 -0.39
CA PHE A 70 22.40 1.89 -0.80
C PHE A 70 21.65 2.09 -2.12
N TYR A 71 21.13 3.27 -2.36
CA TYR A 71 20.43 3.56 -3.60
C TYR A 71 21.36 3.65 -4.80
N LYS A 72 22.45 4.42 -4.70
CA LYS A 72 23.40 4.64 -5.81
C LYS A 72 24.41 3.50 -5.95
N GLY A 73 24.80 2.91 -4.85
CA GLY A 73 25.77 1.82 -4.82
C GLY A 73 25.27 0.53 -5.49
N ALA A 74 23.97 0.27 -5.45
CA ALA A 74 23.37 -0.77 -6.26
C ALA A 74 23.10 -0.23 -7.67
N TYR A 75 24.00 -0.44 -8.61
CA TYR A 75 23.87 0.09 -9.98
C TYR A 75 22.50 -0.21 -10.61
N TRP A 76 22.00 -1.44 -10.46
CA TRP A 76 20.65 -1.87 -10.84
C TRP A 76 19.68 -1.58 -9.71
N ARG A 77 19.23 -0.33 -9.65
CA ARG A 77 18.40 0.21 -8.57
C ARG A 77 16.95 0.43 -9.00
N ARG A 78 16.10 0.80 -8.04
CA ARG A 78 14.64 0.96 -8.12
C ARG A 78 13.92 -0.39 -8.06
N GLY A 79 12.62 -0.33 -8.06
CA GLY A 79 11.74 -1.49 -7.94
C GLY A 79 11.44 -1.89 -6.49
N PRO A 80 10.37 -2.67 -6.29
CA PRO A 80 9.78 -2.85 -4.97
C PRO A 80 10.69 -3.57 -3.98
N VAL A 81 11.45 -4.59 -4.41
CA VAL A 81 12.34 -5.34 -3.50
C VAL A 81 13.44 -4.44 -2.96
N THR A 82 14.16 -3.74 -3.85
CA THR A 82 15.27 -2.87 -3.47
C THR A 82 14.81 -1.71 -2.60
N MET A 83 13.71 -1.06 -3.00
CA MET A 83 13.22 0.11 -2.29
C MET A 83 12.60 -0.25 -0.94
N SER A 84 11.94 -1.40 -0.79
CA SER A 84 11.45 -1.86 0.52
C SER A 84 12.60 -2.16 1.48
N ALA A 85 13.69 -2.73 1.00
CA ALA A 85 14.87 -2.96 1.83
C ALA A 85 15.52 -1.64 2.29
N ILE A 86 15.66 -0.67 1.38
CA ILE A 86 16.16 0.67 1.72
C ILE A 86 15.24 1.38 2.72
N SER A 87 13.91 1.27 2.52
CA SER A 87 12.91 1.83 3.44
C SER A 87 13.08 1.31 4.85
N ALA A 88 13.29 0.00 5.01
CA ALA A 88 13.46 -0.58 6.34
C ALA A 88 14.73 -0.03 7.04
N VAL A 89 15.81 0.18 6.29
CA VAL A 89 17.02 0.79 6.84
C VAL A 89 16.74 2.24 7.25
N ASP A 90 16.12 3.01 6.39
CA ASP A 90 15.78 4.41 6.66
C ASP A 90 14.90 4.55 7.91
N MET A 91 13.80 3.80 7.98
CA MET A 91 12.89 3.81 9.13
C MET A 91 13.61 3.42 10.43
N ALA A 92 14.45 2.37 10.39
CA ALA A 92 15.21 1.93 11.56
C ALA A 92 16.20 3.01 12.04
N LEU A 93 16.86 3.72 11.13
CA LEU A 93 17.79 4.79 11.47
C LEU A 93 17.08 6.03 12.03
N TRP A 94 15.91 6.39 11.49
CA TRP A 94 15.09 7.45 12.05
C TRP A 94 14.53 7.10 13.42
N ASP A 95 14.16 5.83 13.67
CA ASP A 95 13.74 5.35 14.99
C ASP A 95 14.89 5.46 16.01
N ILE A 96 16.12 5.06 15.63
CA ILE A 96 17.33 5.26 16.45
C ILE A 96 17.53 6.74 16.75
N LYS A 97 17.46 7.61 15.75
CA LYS A 97 17.68 9.05 15.92
C LYS A 97 16.66 9.67 16.87
N ALA A 98 15.40 9.32 16.75
CA ALA A 98 14.34 9.79 17.62
C ALA A 98 14.56 9.33 19.08
N LYS A 99 14.92 8.06 19.29
CA LYS A 99 15.25 7.50 20.61
C LYS A 99 16.49 8.16 21.21
N ALA A 100 17.54 8.37 20.44
CA ALA A 100 18.75 9.08 20.87
C ALA A 100 18.47 10.54 21.28
N ALA A 101 17.53 11.19 20.60
CA ALA A 101 17.08 12.53 20.94
C ALA A 101 16.07 12.57 22.09
N ASN A 102 15.66 11.41 22.63
CA ASN A 102 14.57 11.26 23.61
C ASN A 102 13.29 12.02 23.16
N MET A 103 12.95 11.90 21.90
CA MET A 103 11.86 12.64 21.28
C MET A 103 11.08 11.72 20.31
N PRO A 104 9.73 11.76 20.29
CA PRO A 104 8.96 11.05 19.28
C PRO A 104 9.33 11.52 17.87
N LEU A 105 9.38 10.60 16.91
CA LEU A 105 9.80 10.90 15.55
C LEU A 105 8.98 12.04 14.90
N TYR A 106 7.68 12.09 15.12
CA TYR A 106 6.85 13.17 14.56
C TYR A 106 7.25 14.57 15.06
N GLN A 107 7.73 14.65 16.32
CA GLN A 107 8.25 15.92 16.87
C GLN A 107 9.56 16.31 16.20
N LEU A 108 10.44 15.33 15.96
CA LEU A 108 11.70 15.55 15.27
C LEU A 108 11.50 16.02 13.82
N LEU A 109 10.41 15.57 13.18
CA LEU A 109 10.02 15.94 11.82
C LEU A 109 9.17 17.21 11.71
N GLY A 110 9.03 17.99 12.79
CA GLY A 110 8.35 19.28 12.76
C GLY A 110 7.10 19.40 13.62
N GLY A 111 6.71 18.35 14.34
CA GLY A 111 5.59 18.36 15.28
C GLY A 111 4.24 17.94 14.67
N ALA A 112 3.23 17.86 15.52
CA ALA A 112 1.91 17.43 15.14
C ALA A 112 1.11 18.58 14.53
N SER A 113 0.62 18.38 13.30
CA SER A 113 -0.31 19.33 12.66
C SER A 113 -1.76 19.09 13.05
N ARG A 114 -2.07 17.94 13.66
CA ARG A 114 -3.42 17.52 14.08
C ARG A 114 -3.35 16.47 15.18
N LYS A 115 -4.44 16.28 15.93
CA LYS A 115 -4.50 15.29 17.02
C LYS A 115 -4.67 13.86 16.54
N GLY A 116 -5.20 13.67 15.34
CA GLY A 116 -5.44 12.35 14.75
C GLY A 116 -5.52 12.43 13.24
N VAL A 117 -5.38 11.29 12.58
CA VAL A 117 -5.51 11.13 11.13
C VAL A 117 -6.70 10.21 10.87
N MET A 118 -7.58 10.61 9.93
CA MET A 118 -8.66 9.74 9.49
C MET A 118 -8.06 8.51 8.81
N VAL A 119 -8.53 7.34 9.23
CA VAL A 119 -8.17 6.06 8.62
C VAL A 119 -9.38 5.46 7.93
N TYR A 120 -9.16 4.58 6.97
CA TYR A 120 -10.23 3.82 6.35
C TYR A 120 -10.06 2.32 6.59
N CYS A 121 -11.15 1.60 6.48
CA CYS A 121 -11.20 0.15 6.57
C CYS A 121 -11.74 -0.45 5.28
N HIS A 122 -11.66 -1.77 5.16
CA HIS A 122 -12.15 -2.51 4.02
C HIS A 122 -13.31 -3.41 4.44
N THR A 123 -14.41 -3.38 3.68
CA THR A 123 -15.43 -4.41 3.81
C THR A 123 -15.07 -5.64 2.99
N THR A 124 -15.71 -6.74 3.31
CA THR A 124 -15.65 -7.99 2.54
C THR A 124 -17.04 -8.64 2.53
N GLY A 125 -17.36 -9.40 1.52
CA GLY A 125 -18.61 -10.12 1.41
C GLY A 125 -18.72 -10.87 0.09
N HIS A 126 -19.35 -12.04 0.07
CA HIS A 126 -19.62 -12.80 -1.16
C HIS A 126 -20.90 -12.34 -1.87
N SER A 127 -21.72 -11.56 -1.18
CA SER A 127 -22.94 -10.95 -1.68
C SER A 127 -23.03 -9.47 -1.26
N ILE A 128 -23.94 -8.73 -1.88
CA ILE A 128 -24.22 -7.34 -1.48
C ILE A 128 -24.66 -7.30 -0.02
N ASP A 129 -25.54 -8.21 0.42
CA ASP A 129 -26.04 -8.21 1.80
C ASP A 129 -24.90 -8.42 2.81
N GLU A 130 -24.01 -9.38 2.58
CA GLU A 130 -22.83 -9.58 3.42
C GLU A 130 -21.91 -8.35 3.46
N ALA A 131 -21.72 -7.70 2.31
CA ALA A 131 -20.91 -6.47 2.25
C ALA A 131 -21.59 -5.30 3.00
N LEU A 132 -22.91 -5.21 2.96
CA LEU A 132 -23.67 -4.21 3.73
C LEU A 132 -23.62 -4.48 5.24
N ASP A 133 -23.68 -5.73 5.66
CA ASP A 133 -23.57 -6.10 7.07
C ASP A 133 -22.15 -5.81 7.61
N ASP A 134 -21.12 -6.09 6.82
CA ASP A 134 -19.75 -5.74 7.19
C ASP A 134 -19.52 -4.21 7.17
N TYR A 135 -20.18 -3.48 6.27
CA TYR A 135 -20.19 -2.02 6.26
C TYR A 135 -20.78 -1.46 7.55
N ALA A 136 -21.95 -1.97 7.97
CA ALA A 136 -22.60 -1.58 9.22
C ALA A 136 -21.70 -1.81 10.43
N ARG A 137 -21.05 -2.97 10.49
CA ARG A 137 -20.08 -3.29 11.55
C ARG A 137 -18.93 -2.28 11.62
N HIS A 138 -18.38 -1.87 10.48
CA HIS A 138 -17.30 -0.87 10.46
C HIS A 138 -17.79 0.53 10.83
N GLN A 139 -19.03 0.88 10.46
CA GLN A 139 -19.66 2.12 10.87
C GLN A 139 -19.86 2.18 12.40
N GLU A 140 -20.30 1.08 13.02
CA GLU A 140 -20.42 0.93 14.49
C GLU A 140 -19.07 1.05 15.20
N LEU A 141 -17.97 0.57 14.59
CA LEU A 141 -16.62 0.76 15.08
C LEU A 141 -16.12 2.21 14.98
N GLY A 142 -16.88 3.09 14.35
CA GLY A 142 -16.59 4.53 14.24
C GLY A 142 -15.80 4.94 13.01
N PHE A 143 -15.55 4.04 12.05
CA PHE A 143 -14.91 4.41 10.79
C PHE A 143 -15.77 5.40 9.99
N LYS A 144 -15.13 6.46 9.48
CA LYS A 144 -15.76 7.50 8.66
C LYS A 144 -15.42 7.40 7.18
N ALA A 145 -14.51 6.53 6.84
CA ALA A 145 -14.10 6.20 5.48
C ALA A 145 -14.09 4.68 5.32
N ILE A 146 -14.86 4.16 4.39
CA ILE A 146 -15.06 2.71 4.24
C ILE A 146 -14.90 2.35 2.76
N ARG A 147 -13.93 1.47 2.48
CA ARG A 147 -13.70 0.91 1.15
C ARG A 147 -14.58 -0.33 0.99
N VAL A 148 -15.58 -0.23 0.13
CA VAL A 148 -16.50 -1.33 -0.09
C VAL A 148 -16.01 -2.24 -1.21
N GLN A 149 -16.03 -3.55 -0.93
CA GLN A 149 -15.73 -4.62 -1.88
C GLN A 149 -16.70 -5.79 -1.70
N CYS A 150 -16.97 -6.50 -2.79
CA CYS A 150 -17.91 -7.63 -2.77
C CYS A 150 -17.51 -8.65 -3.85
N GLY A 151 -17.83 -9.90 -3.62
CA GLY A 151 -17.76 -10.96 -4.64
C GLY A 151 -18.67 -10.63 -5.81
N ILE A 152 -18.19 -10.84 -7.03
CA ILE A 152 -18.92 -10.56 -8.26
C ILE A 152 -19.58 -11.87 -8.73
N PRO A 153 -20.90 -11.90 -8.96
CA PRO A 153 -21.58 -13.10 -9.43
C PRO A 153 -20.96 -13.66 -10.72
N GLY A 154 -20.67 -14.97 -10.72
CA GLY A 154 -20.06 -15.65 -11.84
C GLY A 154 -18.55 -15.41 -12.04
N MET A 155 -17.88 -14.80 -11.06
CA MET A 155 -16.43 -14.76 -10.95
C MET A 155 -15.98 -15.59 -9.75
N LYS A 156 -15.03 -16.51 -9.95
CA LYS A 156 -14.55 -17.43 -8.87
C LYS A 156 -13.75 -16.69 -7.80
N THR A 157 -13.00 -15.68 -8.18
CA THR A 157 -12.16 -14.90 -7.28
C THR A 157 -12.30 -13.42 -7.60
N THR A 158 -12.43 -12.60 -6.57
CA THR A 158 -12.37 -11.16 -6.64
C THR A 158 -11.27 -10.70 -5.72
N TYR A 159 -10.47 -9.74 -6.14
CA TYR A 159 -9.45 -9.16 -5.28
C TYR A 159 -10.07 -8.61 -3.99
N GLY A 160 -9.34 -8.76 -2.88
CA GLY A 160 -9.78 -8.30 -1.57
C GLY A 160 -10.67 -9.29 -0.82
N MET A 161 -11.07 -10.40 -1.44
CA MET A 161 -11.81 -11.48 -0.78
C MET A 161 -10.82 -12.45 -0.12
N SER A 162 -11.01 -12.71 1.18
CA SER A 162 -10.20 -13.68 1.92
C SER A 162 -10.38 -15.08 1.37
N LYS A 163 -9.30 -15.76 1.04
CA LYS A 163 -9.32 -17.17 0.63
C LYS A 163 -9.35 -18.15 1.82
N GLY A 164 -9.68 -17.71 3.04
CA GLY A 164 -9.71 -18.59 4.23
C GLY A 164 -8.31 -19.06 4.66
N LYS A 165 -8.23 -19.84 5.65
CA LYS A 165 -7.16 -20.35 6.49
C LYS A 165 -5.71 -20.26 5.97
N GLY A 166 -4.90 -19.46 6.70
CA GLY A 166 -3.45 -19.64 6.80
C GLY A 166 -2.65 -18.97 5.69
N LEU A 167 -2.17 -17.74 5.96
CA LEU A 167 -1.03 -17.19 5.24
C LEU A 167 0.21 -17.91 5.77
N ALA A 168 0.87 -18.68 4.90
CA ALA A 168 2.19 -19.24 5.17
C ALA A 168 3.20 -18.58 4.24
N TYR A 169 4.45 -18.48 4.68
CA TYR A 169 5.55 -18.25 3.77
C TYR A 169 5.69 -19.48 2.90
N GLU A 170 5.14 -19.40 1.71
CA GLU A 170 5.31 -20.45 0.73
C GLU A 170 6.15 -19.91 -0.41
N PRO A 171 7.41 -20.35 -0.55
CA PRO A 171 8.07 -20.26 -1.83
C PRO A 171 7.23 -21.00 -2.85
N ALA A 172 7.18 -20.51 -4.09
CA ALA A 172 6.45 -21.14 -5.17
C ALA A 172 6.72 -22.65 -5.18
N THR A 173 5.69 -23.48 -4.99
CA THR A 173 5.85 -24.92 -4.90
C THR A 173 6.13 -25.46 -6.29
N LYS A 174 7.22 -26.24 -6.45
CA LYS A 174 7.55 -26.88 -7.72
C LYS A 174 6.36 -27.69 -8.24
N GLY A 175 5.95 -27.42 -9.47
CA GLY A 175 4.91 -28.19 -10.16
C GLY A 175 3.46 -27.78 -9.85
N GLN A 176 3.25 -26.75 -9.05
CA GLN A 176 1.93 -26.14 -8.91
C GLN A 176 1.88 -24.84 -9.72
N TRP A 177 1.00 -24.79 -10.69
CA TRP A 177 0.67 -23.57 -11.42
C TRP A 177 -0.32 -22.74 -10.59
N PRO A 178 -0.15 -21.42 -10.54
CA PRO A 178 -1.19 -20.57 -9.93
C PRO A 178 -2.50 -20.78 -10.68
N GLU A 179 -3.60 -20.87 -9.93
CA GLU A 179 -4.93 -20.91 -10.52
C GLU A 179 -5.18 -19.67 -11.36
N GLU A 180 -5.55 -19.87 -12.63
CA GLU A 180 -5.92 -18.75 -13.50
C GLU A 180 -7.09 -17.97 -12.91
N GLN A 181 -6.89 -16.69 -12.68
CA GLN A 181 -7.95 -15.77 -12.30
C GLN A 181 -8.56 -15.19 -13.56
N LEU A 182 -9.71 -15.72 -13.96
CA LEU A 182 -10.45 -15.17 -15.07
C LEU A 182 -11.13 -13.87 -14.62
N TRP A 183 -10.68 -12.77 -15.18
CA TRP A 183 -11.30 -11.46 -15.01
C TRP A 183 -12.34 -11.22 -16.11
N SER A 184 -13.48 -10.64 -15.75
CA SER A 184 -14.50 -10.17 -16.68
C SER A 184 -14.84 -8.72 -16.35
N THR A 185 -14.32 -7.80 -17.15
CA THR A 185 -14.59 -6.38 -17.00
C THR A 185 -16.08 -6.06 -17.11
N GLU A 186 -16.79 -6.67 -18.05
CA GLU A 186 -18.23 -6.43 -18.25
C GLU A 186 -19.04 -6.78 -16.97
N LYS A 187 -18.76 -7.93 -16.36
CA LYS A 187 -19.44 -8.30 -15.10
C LYS A 187 -19.11 -7.32 -13.98
N TYR A 188 -17.87 -6.88 -13.91
CA TYR A 188 -17.43 -5.92 -12.91
C TYR A 188 -18.13 -4.57 -13.07
N LEU A 189 -18.12 -4.02 -14.29
CA LEU A 189 -18.73 -2.71 -14.60
C LEU A 189 -20.24 -2.71 -14.40
N ASP A 190 -20.90 -3.85 -14.65
CA ASP A 190 -22.35 -4.00 -14.41
C ASP A 190 -22.69 -4.16 -12.93
N PHE A 191 -21.84 -4.81 -12.15
CA PHE A 191 -22.15 -5.18 -10.77
C PHE A 191 -21.78 -4.09 -9.75
N MET A 192 -20.63 -3.43 -9.88
CA MET A 192 -20.15 -2.51 -8.84
C MET A 192 -21.07 -1.30 -8.60
N PRO A 193 -21.68 -0.67 -9.61
CA PRO A 193 -22.64 0.39 -9.37
C PRO A 193 -23.85 -0.07 -8.53
N LYS A 194 -24.29 -1.33 -8.66
CA LYS A 194 -25.39 -1.89 -7.85
C LYS A 194 -25.01 -2.03 -6.38
N LEU A 195 -23.74 -2.37 -6.10
CA LEU A 195 -23.23 -2.38 -4.74
C LEU A 195 -23.22 -0.98 -4.13
N PHE A 196 -22.76 0.04 -4.88
CA PHE A 196 -22.72 1.42 -4.38
C PHE A 196 -24.10 1.99 -4.18
N ASP A 197 -25.03 1.67 -5.07
CA ASP A 197 -26.44 2.03 -4.92
C ASP A 197 -27.02 1.45 -3.62
N ALA A 198 -26.79 0.16 -3.37
CA ALA A 198 -27.26 -0.50 -2.15
C ALA A 198 -26.65 0.12 -0.88
N VAL A 199 -25.36 0.47 -0.89
CA VAL A 199 -24.69 1.17 0.21
C VAL A 199 -25.33 2.54 0.45
N ARG A 200 -25.49 3.35 -0.60
CA ARG A 200 -26.05 4.70 -0.48
C ARG A 200 -27.53 4.71 -0.08
N ASN A 201 -28.30 3.75 -0.56
CA ASN A 201 -29.70 3.59 -0.16
C ASN A 201 -29.85 3.19 1.32
N LYS A 202 -28.96 2.32 1.84
CA LYS A 202 -29.03 1.86 3.24
C LYS A 202 -28.42 2.86 4.23
N PHE A 203 -27.27 3.46 3.91
CA PHE A 203 -26.44 4.24 4.85
C PHE A 203 -26.37 5.73 4.53
N GLY A 204 -26.83 6.16 3.34
CA GLY A 204 -26.76 7.56 2.93
C GLY A 204 -25.34 8.03 2.57
N PHE A 205 -25.05 9.31 2.83
CA PHE A 205 -23.83 9.98 2.35
C PHE A 205 -22.95 10.54 3.49
N ASN A 206 -23.19 10.12 4.72
CA ASN A 206 -22.45 10.65 5.87
C ASN A 206 -21.01 10.13 5.95
N GLU A 207 -20.78 8.92 5.51
CA GLU A 207 -19.45 8.33 5.46
C GLU A 207 -18.83 8.45 4.07
N HIS A 208 -17.51 8.54 4.03
CA HIS A 208 -16.74 8.51 2.80
C HIS A 208 -16.74 7.09 2.23
N LEU A 209 -17.31 6.93 1.05
CA LEU A 209 -17.33 5.67 0.33
C LEU A 209 -16.14 5.60 -0.62
N LEU A 210 -15.35 4.53 -0.52
CA LEU A 210 -14.18 4.26 -1.35
C LEU A 210 -14.35 2.94 -2.08
N HIS A 211 -13.67 2.82 -3.22
CA HIS A 211 -13.58 1.56 -3.95
C HIS A 211 -12.28 1.44 -4.70
N ASP A 212 -11.72 0.23 -4.75
CA ASP A 212 -10.44 -0.10 -5.35
C ASP A 212 -10.63 -1.01 -6.57
N MET A 213 -10.16 -0.55 -7.71
CA MET A 213 -10.17 -1.30 -8.96
C MET A 213 -8.90 -2.14 -9.15
N HIS A 214 -7.89 -1.86 -8.35
CA HIS A 214 -6.66 -2.63 -8.26
C HIS A 214 -5.97 -2.84 -9.62
N HIS A 215 -5.81 -1.72 -10.37
CA HIS A 215 -5.13 -1.63 -11.68
C HIS A 215 -5.74 -2.50 -12.80
N ARG A 216 -7.00 -2.96 -12.67
CA ARG A 216 -7.58 -3.96 -13.58
C ARG A 216 -8.27 -3.40 -14.81
N LEU A 217 -8.64 -2.13 -14.82
CA LEU A 217 -9.34 -1.54 -15.93
C LEU A 217 -8.36 -0.94 -16.96
N THR A 218 -8.72 -0.99 -18.22
CA THR A 218 -8.08 -0.14 -19.23
C THR A 218 -8.46 1.32 -18.99
N PRO A 219 -7.69 2.30 -19.50
CA PRO A 219 -8.01 3.71 -19.31
C PRO A 219 -9.42 4.11 -19.76
N ILE A 220 -9.91 3.55 -20.86
CA ILE A 220 -11.27 3.84 -21.33
C ILE A 220 -12.36 3.20 -20.45
N GLU A 221 -12.11 2.01 -19.93
CA GLU A 221 -13.01 1.37 -18.97
C GLU A 221 -13.04 2.12 -17.65
N ALA A 222 -11.89 2.55 -17.16
CA ALA A 222 -11.77 3.38 -15.96
C ALA A 222 -12.51 4.74 -16.13
N ALA A 223 -12.39 5.37 -17.30
CA ALA A 223 -13.12 6.60 -17.61
C ALA A 223 -14.64 6.39 -17.59
N ARG A 224 -15.12 5.31 -18.23
CA ARG A 224 -16.56 4.93 -18.23
C ARG A 224 -17.05 4.63 -16.82
N PHE A 225 -16.26 3.86 -16.08
CA PHE A 225 -16.62 3.51 -14.69
C PHE A 225 -16.68 4.76 -13.81
N GLY A 226 -15.64 5.58 -13.83
CA GLY A 226 -15.60 6.84 -13.07
C GLY A 226 -16.84 7.72 -13.35
N LYS A 227 -17.26 7.81 -14.63
CA LYS A 227 -18.46 8.52 -15.03
C LYS A 227 -19.74 7.90 -14.48
N SER A 228 -19.85 6.57 -14.50
CA SER A 228 -21.05 5.84 -14.04
C SER A 228 -21.28 5.90 -12.53
N ILE A 229 -20.24 6.25 -11.75
CA ILE A 229 -20.30 6.26 -10.28
C ILE A 229 -20.32 7.67 -9.67
N GLU A 230 -20.39 8.72 -10.47
CA GLU A 230 -20.38 10.11 -9.99
C GLU A 230 -21.53 10.40 -9.01
N ASP A 231 -22.72 9.87 -9.25
CA ASP A 231 -23.90 10.08 -8.41
C ASP A 231 -23.75 9.49 -7.00
N TYR A 232 -22.87 8.49 -6.85
CA TYR A 232 -22.60 7.91 -5.52
C TYR A 232 -21.63 8.73 -4.69
N ARG A 233 -21.08 9.82 -5.21
CA ARG A 233 -20.16 10.75 -4.51
C ARG A 233 -19.05 9.98 -3.79
N MET A 234 -18.29 9.20 -4.57
CA MET A 234 -17.15 8.47 -4.03
C MET A 234 -16.12 9.42 -3.43
N PHE A 235 -15.51 9.06 -2.31
CA PHE A 235 -14.37 9.80 -1.78
C PHE A 235 -13.18 9.70 -2.71
N TRP A 236 -12.94 8.50 -3.23
CA TRP A 236 -12.09 8.25 -4.40
C TRP A 236 -12.39 6.89 -5.06
N MET A 237 -12.03 6.78 -6.30
CA MET A 237 -11.75 5.52 -6.97
C MET A 237 -10.25 5.27 -6.91
N GLU A 238 -9.85 4.08 -6.40
CA GLU A 238 -8.48 3.70 -6.10
C GLU A 238 -7.93 2.84 -7.22
N ASP A 239 -6.69 3.15 -7.67
CA ASP A 239 -5.93 2.38 -8.64
C ASP A 239 -6.74 1.93 -9.87
N PRO A 240 -7.39 2.86 -10.61
CA PRO A 240 -8.36 2.49 -11.64
C PRO A 240 -7.73 1.77 -12.85
N THR A 241 -6.48 2.10 -13.20
CA THR A 241 -5.75 1.54 -14.34
C THR A 241 -4.28 1.36 -13.96
N PRO A 242 -3.48 0.53 -14.67
CA PRO A 242 -2.05 0.39 -14.40
C PRO A 242 -1.33 1.73 -14.33
N ALA A 243 -0.64 1.97 -13.20
CA ALA A 243 -0.03 3.26 -12.88
C ALA A 243 1.32 3.48 -13.60
N GLU A 244 1.85 2.48 -14.29
CA GLU A 244 3.12 2.54 -15.01
C GLU A 244 3.06 3.54 -16.18
N ASN A 245 1.90 3.69 -16.81
CA ASN A 245 1.67 4.67 -17.86
C ASN A 245 0.84 5.85 -17.32
N GLN A 246 1.52 6.83 -16.73
CA GLN A 246 0.88 7.99 -16.12
C GLN A 246 0.06 8.83 -17.11
N GLU A 247 0.46 8.86 -18.38
CA GLU A 247 -0.24 9.58 -19.46
C GLU A 247 -1.70 9.13 -19.62
N CYS A 248 -2.00 7.85 -19.37
CA CYS A 248 -3.34 7.29 -19.48
C CYS A 248 -4.36 7.94 -18.55
N PHE A 249 -3.91 8.51 -17.44
CA PHE A 249 -4.80 9.19 -16.49
C PHE A 249 -5.43 10.46 -17.04
N ARG A 250 -4.86 11.08 -18.10
CA ARG A 250 -5.50 12.21 -18.81
C ARG A 250 -6.85 11.83 -19.37
N LEU A 251 -6.95 10.66 -20.00
CA LEU A 251 -8.22 10.18 -20.55
C LEU A 251 -9.27 10.02 -19.44
N ILE A 252 -8.89 9.46 -18.29
CA ILE A 252 -9.80 9.28 -17.17
C ILE A 252 -10.24 10.65 -16.65
N ARG A 253 -9.29 11.55 -16.36
CA ARG A 253 -9.55 12.88 -15.83
C ARG A 253 -10.47 13.73 -16.74
N GLN A 254 -10.38 13.58 -18.05
CA GLN A 254 -11.20 14.31 -19.00
C GLN A 254 -12.67 13.86 -19.01
N HIS A 255 -12.99 12.67 -18.50
CA HIS A 255 -14.31 12.06 -18.63
C HIS A 255 -15.06 11.89 -17.31
N THR A 256 -14.41 12.08 -16.18
CA THR A 256 -15.08 11.98 -14.88
C THR A 256 -14.55 12.98 -13.87
N VAL A 257 -15.45 13.42 -12.98
CA VAL A 257 -15.14 14.22 -11.80
C VAL A 257 -14.98 13.37 -10.54
N THR A 258 -15.13 12.05 -10.63
CA THR A 258 -14.89 11.15 -9.51
C THR A 258 -13.42 11.27 -9.09
N PRO A 259 -13.14 11.58 -7.80
CA PRO A 259 -11.76 11.71 -7.33
C PRO A 259 -10.95 10.42 -7.51
N ILE A 260 -9.67 10.57 -7.80
CA ILE A 260 -8.75 9.46 -8.11
C ILE A 260 -7.64 9.39 -7.07
N ALA A 261 -7.40 8.19 -6.52
CA ALA A 261 -6.28 7.88 -5.64
C ALA A 261 -5.40 6.81 -6.26
N VAL A 262 -4.08 7.04 -6.31
CA VAL A 262 -3.12 6.08 -6.89
C VAL A 262 -1.83 6.09 -6.09
N GLY A 263 -1.14 4.97 -5.99
CA GLY A 263 0.22 4.99 -5.51
C GLY A 263 0.74 3.82 -4.71
N GLU A 264 -0.03 2.76 -4.46
CA GLU A 264 0.47 1.62 -3.68
C GLU A 264 1.66 0.91 -4.33
N VAL A 265 1.78 1.00 -5.66
CA VAL A 265 2.90 0.40 -6.42
C VAL A 265 4.09 1.36 -6.62
N PHE A 266 4.02 2.58 -6.12
CA PHE A 266 5.10 3.57 -6.31
C PHE A 266 6.32 3.24 -5.45
N ASN A 267 7.50 3.33 -6.08
CA ASN A 267 8.79 3.07 -5.43
C ASN A 267 9.68 4.31 -5.39
N SER A 268 9.27 5.39 -6.01
CA SER A 268 10.03 6.65 -6.04
C SER A 268 9.12 7.83 -6.41
N ILE A 269 9.62 9.04 -6.19
CA ILE A 269 8.94 10.28 -6.62
C ILE A 269 8.71 10.34 -8.14
N TRP A 270 9.52 9.64 -8.93
CA TRP A 270 9.38 9.61 -10.39
C TRP A 270 8.13 8.87 -10.85
N ASP A 271 7.62 7.95 -10.01
CA ASP A 271 6.42 7.17 -10.31
C ASP A 271 5.13 8.00 -10.14
N CYS A 272 5.20 9.17 -9.53
CA CYS A 272 4.05 10.05 -9.32
C CYS A 272 4.23 11.48 -9.85
N LYS A 273 5.42 11.80 -10.37
CA LYS A 273 5.76 13.18 -10.77
C LYS A 273 4.74 13.78 -11.73
N GLN A 274 4.47 13.11 -12.85
CA GLN A 274 3.53 13.59 -13.86
C GLN A 274 2.10 13.66 -13.31
N LEU A 275 1.68 12.66 -12.54
CA LEU A 275 0.32 12.62 -11.96
C LEU A 275 0.05 13.82 -11.05
N ILE A 276 1.07 14.28 -10.31
CA ILE A 276 0.95 15.43 -9.40
C ILE A 276 1.06 16.75 -10.18
N GLU A 277 2.10 16.91 -11.01
CA GLU A 277 2.35 18.15 -11.75
C GLU A 277 1.19 18.56 -12.66
N GLU A 278 0.53 17.58 -13.26
CA GLU A 278 -0.56 17.79 -14.19
C GLU A 278 -1.95 17.61 -13.55
N GLN A 279 -2.01 17.40 -12.24
CA GLN A 279 -3.25 17.22 -11.47
C GLN A 279 -4.13 16.08 -12.04
N LEU A 280 -3.49 14.99 -12.43
CA LEU A 280 -4.18 13.82 -12.98
C LEU A 280 -4.81 12.93 -11.92
N ILE A 281 -4.41 13.12 -10.65
CA ILE A 281 -4.96 12.44 -9.47
C ILE A 281 -5.28 13.48 -8.39
N ASP A 282 -6.11 13.10 -7.42
CA ASP A 282 -6.51 13.95 -6.28
C ASP A 282 -5.80 13.53 -4.99
N TYR A 283 -5.46 12.26 -4.87
CA TYR A 283 -4.81 11.68 -3.70
C TYR A 283 -3.64 10.79 -4.13
N ILE A 284 -2.50 10.98 -3.46
CA ILE A 284 -1.40 10.03 -3.55
C ILE A 284 -1.50 9.02 -2.40
N ARG A 285 -1.53 7.74 -2.75
CA ARG A 285 -1.72 6.63 -1.83
C ARG A 285 -0.47 5.76 -1.78
N THR A 286 0.66 6.39 -1.54
CA THR A 286 1.94 5.68 -1.45
C THR A 286 2.16 5.10 -0.05
N THR A 287 2.99 4.09 0.06
CA THR A 287 3.47 3.56 1.33
C THR A 287 4.96 3.83 1.51
N LEU A 288 5.33 4.29 2.71
CA LEU A 288 6.73 4.50 3.06
C LEU A 288 7.57 3.23 2.91
N THR A 289 6.99 2.07 3.24
CA THR A 289 7.66 0.77 3.14
C THR A 289 8.17 0.47 1.72
N HIS A 290 7.50 0.95 0.68
CA HIS A 290 7.89 0.66 -0.70
C HIS A 290 8.56 1.84 -1.42
N ALA A 291 8.51 3.03 -0.84
CA ALA A 291 8.94 4.27 -1.50
C ALA A 291 10.36 4.73 -1.12
N GLY A 292 11.06 3.98 -0.27
CA GLY A 292 12.42 4.29 0.14
C GLY A 292 12.54 4.89 1.55
N GLY A 293 11.44 4.94 2.31
CA GLY A 293 11.41 5.48 3.66
C GLY A 293 10.86 6.87 3.74
#